data_1095a901f95627c4581cede22c7b06d6
#
_entry.id   1095a901f95627c4581cede22c7b06d6
#
_cell.length_a   1.000
_cell.length_b   1.000
_cell.length_c   1.000
_cell.angle_alpha   90.00
_cell.angle_beta   90.00
_cell.angle_gamma   90.00
#
_symmetry.space_group_name_H-M   'P 1'
#
loop_
_entity.id
_entity.type
_entity.pdbx_description
1 polymer ?
#
loop_
_entity_poly.entity_id
_entity_poly.type
_entity_poly.pdbx_seq_one_letter_code
_entity_poly.pdbx_strand_id
1 'polypeptide(L)'
;MRKTLFIIMLTLSFIGGLFAQVNIQAGLTVTQNLDGIGTSATATLPTGWKADKNNTVRTLGTYSAAVTATERAGGNNMSATASQGIYNYGAGPAATAEDRAVGFLSSGSGTKSGNVYVQLTNNGSSAINSFTISYNVEKYRMGTNPAGFSIQMYYSADGTTWTTAGSSFLTSFPADASTSGYDSAPGDTVSVTNAILSYSLPAGSSLYLAWNYSVTSGSTVTSAQALGIDDVSITATGTASPIIIVNGTLTPFSTYTGTPSAAQTYNLSGQNLTGNITVTAPTGFALSTDGTTYTSNLSLPATFSGTVYVRLTGATAGTFSGNIVHSSPGATTVNLAVEGTVTNPTPMIE
;
A
#
# COMPACT_ATOMS: atom_id res chain seq x y z
N MET A 1 -29.66 -36.40 -42.07
CA MET A 1 -29.35 -34.99 -41.66
C MET A 1 -29.11 -34.97 -40.16
N ARG A 2 -27.86 -34.95 -39.68
CA ARG A 2 -27.50 -34.83 -38.28
C ARG A 2 -27.35 -33.31 -37.98
N LYS A 3 -28.17 -32.77 -37.08
CA LYS A 3 -28.06 -31.40 -36.61
C LYS A 3 -27.03 -31.36 -35.50
N THR A 4 -25.89 -30.72 -35.76
CA THR A 4 -24.85 -30.41 -34.77
C THR A 4 -25.28 -29.20 -33.98
N LEU A 5 -25.52 -29.36 -32.68
CA LEU A 5 -25.83 -28.27 -31.73
C LEU A 5 -24.52 -27.63 -31.28
N PHE A 6 -24.27 -26.40 -31.70
CA PHE A 6 -23.17 -25.57 -31.20
C PHE A 6 -23.59 -24.94 -29.88
N ILE A 7 -23.01 -25.38 -28.76
CA ILE A 7 -23.16 -24.74 -27.46
C ILE A 7 -22.08 -23.62 -27.38
N ILE A 8 -22.50 -22.37 -27.50
CA ILE A 8 -21.66 -21.21 -27.24
C ILE A 8 -21.60 -21.04 -25.71
N MET A 9 -20.46 -21.41 -25.15
CA MET A 9 -20.16 -21.18 -23.72
C MET A 9 -19.75 -19.69 -23.56
N LEU A 10 -20.70 -18.87 -23.11
CA LEU A 10 -20.49 -17.46 -22.80
C LEU A 10 -19.69 -17.39 -21.48
N THR A 11 -18.37 -17.21 -21.56
CA THR A 11 -17.54 -16.92 -20.39
C THR A 11 -17.80 -15.49 -19.96
N LEU A 12 -18.59 -15.32 -18.88
CA LEU A 12 -18.80 -14.05 -18.22
C LEU A 12 -17.49 -13.70 -17.46
N SER A 13 -16.61 -12.93 -18.12
CA SER A 13 -15.47 -12.32 -17.45
C SER A 13 -16.00 -11.27 -16.48
N PHE A 14 -16.01 -11.57 -15.18
CA PHE A 14 -16.11 -10.56 -14.15
C PHE A 14 -14.85 -9.68 -14.24
N ILE A 15 -14.97 -8.53 -14.90
CA ILE A 15 -14.02 -7.42 -14.72
C ILE A 15 -14.37 -6.84 -13.34
N GLY A 16 -13.83 -7.43 -12.27
CA GLY A 16 -13.73 -6.77 -10.99
C GLY A 16 -12.95 -5.51 -11.21
N GLY A 17 -13.58 -4.33 -11.06
CA GLY A 17 -12.89 -3.06 -11.10
C GLY A 17 -11.74 -3.12 -10.09
N LEU A 18 -10.52 -3.06 -10.58
CA LEU A 18 -9.33 -2.82 -9.76
C LEU A 18 -9.50 -1.41 -9.16
N PHE A 19 -10.15 -1.33 -8.02
CA PHE A 19 -10.09 -0.12 -7.22
C PHE A 19 -8.63 -0.01 -6.76
N ALA A 20 -7.95 0.98 -7.30
CA ALA A 20 -6.58 1.26 -6.92
C ALA A 20 -6.56 1.61 -5.42
N GLN A 21 -5.80 0.86 -4.65
CA GLN A 21 -5.69 0.93 -3.19
C GLN A 21 -4.25 1.24 -2.81
N VAL A 22 -4.03 1.73 -1.60
CA VAL A 22 -2.68 1.96 -1.08
C VAL A 22 -2.17 0.65 -0.49
N ASN A 23 -1.13 0.08 -1.08
CA ASN A 23 -0.50 -1.13 -0.59
C ASN A 23 0.41 -0.82 0.61
N ILE A 24 0.33 -1.65 1.65
CA ILE A 24 1.16 -1.56 2.84
C ILE A 24 1.54 -2.97 3.30
N GLN A 25 2.70 -3.13 3.92
CA GLN A 25 3.13 -4.38 4.56
C GLN A 25 3.93 -4.09 5.82
N ALA A 26 4.06 -5.07 6.69
CA ALA A 26 4.81 -4.92 7.93
C ALA A 26 6.23 -4.41 7.67
N GLY A 27 6.66 -3.41 8.43
CA GLY A 27 7.97 -2.75 8.31
C GLY A 27 8.02 -1.62 7.27
N LEU A 28 6.94 -1.36 6.51
CA LEU A 28 6.90 -0.26 5.54
C LEU A 28 6.15 0.95 6.07
N THR A 29 6.56 2.13 5.58
CA THR A 29 5.88 3.41 5.76
C THR A 29 5.30 3.86 4.43
N VAL A 30 4.05 4.28 4.46
CA VAL A 30 3.36 4.96 3.36
C VAL A 30 3.21 6.43 3.74
N THR A 31 3.58 7.33 2.85
CA THR A 31 3.42 8.78 3.04
C THR A 31 2.54 9.37 1.95
N GLN A 32 1.76 10.39 2.30
CA GLN A 32 0.96 11.18 1.39
C GLN A 32 0.90 12.63 1.88
N ASN A 33 1.56 13.53 1.15
CA ASN A 33 1.60 14.97 1.42
C ASN A 33 0.60 15.76 0.57
N LEU A 34 -0.21 15.09 -0.24
CA LEU A 34 -1.25 15.66 -1.09
C LEU A 34 -0.79 16.72 -2.14
N ASP A 35 0.48 17.10 -2.19
CA ASP A 35 1.01 18.13 -3.11
C ASP A 35 0.78 17.80 -4.59
N GLY A 36 0.85 16.51 -4.91
CA GLY A 36 0.67 16.01 -6.28
C GLY A 36 -0.72 16.21 -6.89
N ILE A 37 -1.74 16.68 -6.12
CA ILE A 37 -3.09 16.91 -6.66
C ILE A 37 -3.20 18.21 -7.46
N GLY A 38 -2.19 19.08 -7.39
CA GLY A 38 -2.14 20.37 -8.09
C GLY A 38 -3.13 21.40 -7.51
N THR A 39 -3.33 22.51 -8.22
CA THR A 39 -4.03 23.70 -7.69
C THR A 39 -5.50 23.83 -8.11
N SER A 40 -6.04 22.87 -8.86
CA SER A 40 -7.43 22.92 -9.34
C SER A 40 -8.43 22.84 -8.19
N ALA A 41 -9.53 23.56 -8.29
CA ALA A 41 -10.67 23.42 -7.36
C ALA A 41 -11.26 22.00 -7.38
N THR A 42 -11.24 21.37 -8.56
CA THR A 42 -11.72 19.99 -8.78
C THR A 42 -10.53 19.04 -8.96
N ALA A 43 -9.60 19.07 -8.01
CA ALA A 43 -8.41 18.23 -8.03
C ALA A 43 -8.79 16.76 -7.79
N THR A 44 -8.19 15.86 -8.56
CA THR A 44 -8.33 14.41 -8.35
C THR A 44 -7.50 14.00 -7.16
N LEU A 45 -8.11 13.29 -6.22
CA LEU A 45 -7.43 12.75 -5.04
C LEU A 45 -6.50 11.60 -5.44
N PRO A 46 -5.43 11.35 -4.67
CA PRO A 46 -4.52 10.26 -4.95
C PRO A 46 -5.23 8.90 -4.94
N THR A 47 -4.63 7.94 -5.60
CA THR A 47 -5.10 6.55 -5.63
C THR A 47 -5.39 6.01 -4.22
N GLY A 48 -6.58 5.43 -4.02
CA GLY A 48 -7.03 4.92 -2.73
C GLY A 48 -7.56 5.97 -1.77
N TRP A 49 -7.46 7.27 -2.12
CA TRP A 49 -8.00 8.37 -1.33
C TRP A 49 -9.34 8.84 -1.88
N LYS A 50 -10.24 9.17 -0.98
CA LYS A 50 -11.59 9.67 -1.29
C LYS A 50 -12.05 10.70 -0.27
N ALA A 51 -13.12 11.43 -0.58
CA ALA A 51 -13.75 12.36 0.36
C ALA A 51 -15.26 12.32 0.24
N ASP A 52 -15.96 12.66 1.31
CA ASP A 52 -17.40 12.93 1.27
C ASP A 52 -17.79 14.08 2.21
N LYS A 53 -19.04 14.47 2.13
CA LYS A 53 -19.64 15.48 3.00
C LYS A 53 -21.03 15.05 3.41
N ASN A 54 -21.43 15.42 4.64
CA ASN A 54 -22.69 15.05 5.24
C ASN A 54 -23.45 16.29 5.75
N ASN A 55 -24.78 16.23 5.72
CA ASN A 55 -25.65 17.27 6.27
C ASN A 55 -25.94 17.11 7.77
N THR A 56 -25.30 16.15 8.42
CA THR A 56 -25.35 15.87 9.86
C THR A 56 -23.95 15.99 10.45
N VAL A 57 -23.84 16.53 11.66
CA VAL A 57 -22.57 16.70 12.36
C VAL A 57 -21.97 15.36 12.76
N ARG A 58 -20.63 15.26 12.75
CA ARG A 58 -19.84 14.09 13.18
C ARG A 58 -20.32 12.77 12.54
N THR A 59 -20.73 12.85 11.27
CA THR A 59 -21.24 11.70 10.52
C THR A 59 -20.19 11.22 9.54
N LEU A 60 -19.91 9.92 9.56
CA LEU A 60 -19.10 9.25 8.55
C LEU A 60 -20.03 8.61 7.50
N GLY A 61 -19.63 8.73 6.24
CA GLY A 61 -20.29 8.04 5.15
C GLY A 61 -19.69 6.65 4.91
N THR A 62 -19.82 6.17 3.67
CA THR A 62 -19.22 4.91 3.23
C THR A 62 -18.08 5.19 2.24
N TYR A 63 -16.96 4.51 2.39
CA TYR A 63 -15.82 4.67 1.47
C TYR A 63 -16.22 4.42 0.00
N SER A 64 -17.10 3.45 -0.25
CA SER A 64 -17.52 3.09 -1.61
C SER A 64 -18.26 4.23 -2.32
N ALA A 65 -19.09 4.97 -1.59
CA ALA A 65 -19.90 6.07 -2.12
C ALA A 65 -19.14 7.42 -2.16
N ALA A 66 -18.00 7.53 -1.50
CA ALA A 66 -17.21 8.75 -1.45
C ALA A 66 -16.61 9.10 -2.83
N VAL A 67 -16.43 10.40 -3.08
CA VAL A 67 -15.91 10.94 -4.35
C VAL A 67 -14.37 10.95 -4.39
N THR A 68 -13.81 10.97 -5.58
CA THR A 68 -12.36 10.98 -5.83
C THR A 68 -11.84 12.36 -6.24
N ALA A 69 -12.60 13.42 -5.99
CA ALA A 69 -12.19 14.77 -6.34
C ALA A 69 -12.69 15.79 -5.30
N THR A 70 -11.97 16.90 -5.19
CA THR A 70 -12.37 18.10 -4.45
C THR A 70 -13.41 18.90 -5.23
N GLU A 71 -13.98 19.93 -4.61
CA GLU A 71 -14.99 20.80 -5.22
C GLU A 71 -14.55 22.26 -5.29
N ARG A 72 -13.60 22.64 -4.46
CA ARG A 72 -13.22 24.05 -4.24
C ARG A 72 -11.71 24.16 -4.00
N ALA A 73 -11.16 25.34 -4.25
CA ALA A 73 -9.82 25.70 -3.84
C ALA A 73 -9.87 26.75 -2.72
N GLY A 74 -8.93 26.68 -1.80
CA GLY A 74 -8.72 27.64 -0.71
C GLY A 74 -7.25 27.89 -0.45
N GLY A 75 -6.92 28.93 0.29
CA GLY A 75 -5.57 29.35 0.63
C GLY A 75 -5.61 30.69 1.34
N ASN A 76 -4.62 31.56 1.05
CA ASN A 76 -4.58 32.91 1.61
C ASN A 76 -5.90 33.67 1.45
N ASN A 77 -6.23 34.47 2.45
CA ASN A 77 -7.34 35.42 2.43
C ASN A 77 -8.71 34.79 2.09
N MET A 78 -8.99 33.60 2.59
CA MET A 78 -10.32 32.99 2.41
C MET A 78 -11.42 33.92 2.93
N SER A 79 -12.44 34.15 2.09
CA SER A 79 -13.57 35.04 2.43
C SER A 79 -14.34 34.56 3.67
N ALA A 80 -14.84 35.51 4.46
CA ALA A 80 -15.79 35.22 5.54
C ALA A 80 -17.08 34.53 5.03
N THR A 81 -17.42 34.75 3.76
CA THR A 81 -18.57 34.16 3.07
C THR A 81 -18.19 32.98 2.15
N ALA A 82 -16.98 32.41 2.32
CA ALA A 82 -16.57 31.25 1.53
C ALA A 82 -17.59 30.12 1.61
N SER A 83 -17.84 29.50 0.47
CA SER A 83 -18.86 28.45 0.35
C SER A 83 -18.39 27.15 1.01
N GLN A 84 -19.29 26.42 1.57
CA GLN A 84 -19.06 25.06 2.10
C GLN A 84 -18.59 24.07 1.02
N GLY A 85 -17.97 22.97 1.42
CA GLY A 85 -17.63 21.90 0.51
C GLY A 85 -16.33 21.17 0.84
N ILE A 86 -15.89 20.34 -0.10
CA ILE A 86 -14.61 19.63 -0.09
C ILE A 86 -13.57 20.54 -0.74
N TYR A 87 -12.50 20.85 -0.03
CA TYR A 87 -11.49 21.82 -0.45
C TYR A 87 -10.15 21.16 -0.75
N ASN A 88 -9.53 21.68 -1.80
CA ASN A 88 -8.10 21.60 -2.09
C ASN A 88 -7.48 22.90 -1.54
N TYR A 89 -6.88 22.84 -0.36
CA TYR A 89 -6.22 23.98 0.26
C TYR A 89 -4.76 24.10 -0.20
N GLY A 90 -4.23 25.32 -0.28
CA GLY A 90 -2.83 25.60 -0.54
C GLY A 90 -2.20 26.38 0.59
N ALA A 91 -1.02 26.00 1.03
CA ALA A 91 -0.21 26.76 1.98
C ALA A 91 0.38 27.98 1.28
N GLY A 92 -0.46 29.01 1.12
CA GLY A 92 -0.19 30.22 0.33
C GLY A 92 -1.38 30.59 -0.55
N PRO A 93 -1.16 31.30 -1.68
CA PRO A 93 -2.22 31.63 -2.61
C PRO A 93 -2.82 30.34 -3.24
N ALA A 94 -4.13 30.19 -3.20
CA ALA A 94 -4.83 28.97 -3.63
C ALA A 94 -4.47 28.51 -5.06
N ALA A 95 -4.16 29.45 -5.96
CA ALA A 95 -3.89 29.18 -7.36
C ALA A 95 -2.43 28.75 -7.67
N THR A 96 -1.49 28.95 -6.75
CA THR A 96 -0.06 28.75 -7.01
C THR A 96 0.70 28.03 -5.91
N ALA A 97 0.12 27.86 -4.73
CA ALA A 97 0.77 27.10 -3.66
C ALA A 97 0.96 25.64 -4.11
N GLU A 98 2.16 25.11 -3.92
CA GLU A 98 2.52 23.73 -4.25
C GLU A 98 2.22 22.77 -3.10
N ASP A 99 2.38 23.23 -1.86
CA ASP A 99 2.03 22.51 -0.64
C ASP A 99 0.49 22.51 -0.48
N ARG A 100 -0.10 21.30 -0.38
CA ARG A 100 -1.56 21.09 -0.52
C ARG A 100 -2.14 20.24 0.59
N ALA A 101 -3.27 20.68 1.14
CA ALA A 101 -4.08 19.89 2.08
C ALA A 101 -5.50 19.64 1.52
N VAL A 102 -6.12 18.55 1.95
CA VAL A 102 -7.52 18.25 1.60
C VAL A 102 -8.39 18.34 2.85
N GLY A 103 -9.48 19.10 2.75
CA GLY A 103 -10.33 19.32 3.92
C GLY A 103 -11.68 19.93 3.59
N PHE A 104 -12.25 20.64 4.58
CA PHE A 104 -13.65 21.04 4.54
C PHE A 104 -13.89 22.42 5.11
N LEU A 105 -14.99 23.01 4.66
CA LEU A 105 -15.64 24.14 5.30
C LEU A 105 -17.13 23.79 5.45
N SER A 106 -17.67 23.96 6.67
CA SER A 106 -19.09 23.75 6.97
C SER A 106 -19.95 24.99 6.76
N SER A 107 -21.26 24.77 6.61
CA SER A 107 -22.28 25.84 6.73
C SER A 107 -23.56 25.31 7.36
N GLY A 108 -24.40 26.23 7.87
CA GLY A 108 -25.66 25.87 8.50
C GLY A 108 -26.68 25.19 7.57
N SER A 109 -26.57 25.40 6.27
CA SER A 109 -27.55 24.94 5.26
C SER A 109 -27.12 23.71 4.46
N GLY A 110 -25.93 23.16 4.68
CA GLY A 110 -25.46 22.07 3.85
C GLY A 110 -24.44 21.19 4.56
N THR A 111 -23.17 21.22 4.16
CA THR A 111 -22.10 20.42 4.76
C THR A 111 -21.96 20.72 6.25
N LYS A 112 -22.21 19.73 7.12
CA LYS A 112 -22.06 19.84 8.58
C LYS A 112 -20.93 18.98 9.11
N SER A 113 -20.54 17.94 8.36
CA SER A 113 -19.30 17.20 8.53
C SER A 113 -18.76 16.79 7.18
N GLY A 114 -17.49 16.45 7.14
CA GLY A 114 -16.82 15.91 5.97
C GLY A 114 -15.77 14.90 6.36
N ASN A 115 -15.46 13.98 5.46
CA ASN A 115 -14.54 12.91 5.71
C ASN A 115 -13.52 12.80 4.58
N VAL A 116 -12.24 12.70 4.92
CA VAL A 116 -11.20 12.22 4.01
C VAL A 116 -10.94 10.76 4.35
N TYR A 117 -10.85 9.91 3.36
CA TYR A 117 -10.68 8.47 3.52
C TYR A 117 -9.44 7.98 2.79
N VAL A 118 -8.84 6.91 3.32
CA VAL A 118 -7.87 6.08 2.58
C VAL A 118 -8.16 4.60 2.80
N GLN A 119 -8.00 3.80 1.73
CA GLN A 119 -8.01 2.35 1.80
C GLN A 119 -6.58 1.83 1.74
N LEU A 120 -6.16 1.14 2.79
CA LEU A 120 -4.91 0.41 2.89
C LEU A 120 -5.17 -1.08 2.63
N THR A 121 -4.29 -1.76 1.91
CA THR A 121 -4.34 -3.23 1.75
C THR A 121 -3.01 -3.83 2.14
N ASN A 122 -3.05 -4.79 3.06
CA ASN A 122 -1.87 -5.56 3.43
C ASN A 122 -1.52 -6.53 2.30
N ASN A 123 -0.58 -6.13 1.44
CA ASN A 123 -0.09 -6.97 0.34
C ASN A 123 1.12 -7.84 0.73
N GLY A 124 1.51 -7.84 2.01
CA GLY A 124 2.51 -8.74 2.57
C GLY A 124 1.95 -10.14 2.83
N SER A 125 2.83 -11.08 3.17
CA SER A 125 2.46 -12.47 3.53
C SER A 125 2.17 -12.67 5.02
N SER A 126 2.40 -11.65 5.86
CA SER A 126 2.20 -11.68 7.32
C SER A 126 1.21 -10.62 7.77
N ALA A 127 0.58 -10.86 8.92
CA ALA A 127 -0.30 -9.87 9.53
C ALA A 127 0.48 -8.63 10.01
N ILE A 128 -0.12 -7.45 9.83
CA ILE A 128 0.26 -6.22 10.51
C ILE A 128 -0.44 -6.20 11.86
N ASN A 129 0.25 -5.83 12.93
CA ASN A 129 -0.29 -5.86 14.29
C ASN A 129 -0.71 -4.48 14.81
N SER A 130 -0.09 -3.42 14.28
CA SER A 130 -0.41 -2.03 14.62
C SER A 130 0.09 -1.08 13.54
N PHE A 131 -0.39 0.16 13.62
CA PHE A 131 0.02 1.25 12.74
C PHE A 131 0.47 2.43 13.59
N THR A 132 1.65 2.99 13.28
CA THR A 132 2.10 4.28 13.80
C THR A 132 1.75 5.34 12.78
N ILE A 133 0.91 6.32 13.17
CA ILE A 133 0.31 7.28 12.24
C ILE A 133 0.64 8.70 12.70
N SER A 134 1.09 9.51 11.75
CA SER A 134 1.30 10.94 11.91
C SER A 134 0.57 11.69 10.80
N TYR A 135 0.08 12.89 11.09
CA TYR A 135 -0.50 13.82 10.11
C TYR A 135 -0.61 15.21 10.68
N ASN A 136 -0.71 16.20 9.80
CA ASN A 136 -1.00 17.59 10.15
C ASN A 136 -2.49 17.88 9.93
N VAL A 137 -3.08 18.68 10.81
CA VAL A 137 -4.35 19.36 10.58
C VAL A 137 -4.08 20.84 10.54
N GLU A 138 -4.41 21.45 9.42
CA GLU A 138 -4.11 22.82 9.08
C GLU A 138 -5.37 23.67 9.01
N LYS A 139 -5.29 24.87 9.59
CA LYS A 139 -6.41 25.82 9.60
C LYS A 139 -6.21 26.92 8.56
N TYR A 140 -7.08 26.97 7.58
CA TYR A 140 -7.04 27.90 6.45
C TYR A 140 -7.99 29.09 6.60
N ARG A 141 -8.96 29.00 7.49
CA ARG A 141 -9.89 30.07 7.81
C ARG A 141 -10.29 30.01 9.28
N MET A 142 -10.24 31.15 9.93
CA MET A 142 -10.76 31.38 11.28
C MET A 142 -12.28 31.25 11.32
N GLY A 143 -12.83 30.90 12.49
CA GLY A 143 -14.26 30.80 12.72
C GLY A 143 -14.62 31.10 14.17
N THR A 144 -15.66 31.92 14.37
CA THR A 144 -16.13 32.35 15.70
C THR A 144 -17.13 31.39 16.33
N ASN A 145 -17.31 30.18 15.79
CA ASN A 145 -18.17 29.17 16.39
C ASN A 145 -17.70 28.82 17.79
N PRO A 146 -18.48 29.02 18.87
CA PRO A 146 -18.03 28.87 20.24
C PRO A 146 -17.61 27.44 20.61
N ALA A 147 -18.11 26.43 19.89
CA ALA A 147 -17.69 25.04 20.10
C ALA A 147 -16.36 24.69 19.40
N GLY A 148 -15.87 25.56 18.50
CA GLY A 148 -14.73 25.26 17.65
C GLY A 148 -15.00 24.10 16.68
N PHE A 149 -13.97 23.69 15.95
CA PHE A 149 -14.02 22.56 15.03
C PHE A 149 -12.89 21.59 15.33
N SER A 150 -13.08 20.33 14.92
CA SER A 150 -12.13 19.26 15.15
C SER A 150 -12.04 18.34 13.95
N ILE A 151 -10.92 17.61 13.88
CA ILE A 151 -10.77 16.42 13.06
C ILE A 151 -10.49 15.24 13.99
N GLN A 152 -11.32 14.20 13.91
CA GLN A 152 -11.17 12.94 14.60
C GLN A 152 -10.92 11.83 13.60
N MET A 153 -9.89 11.01 13.81
CA MET A 153 -9.65 9.83 12.98
C MET A 153 -10.47 8.63 13.47
N TYR A 154 -10.95 7.87 12.51
CA TYR A 154 -11.68 6.61 12.66
C TYR A 154 -11.05 5.53 11.78
N TYR A 155 -11.34 4.28 12.07
CA TYR A 155 -10.94 3.13 11.25
C TYR A 155 -12.12 2.16 11.04
N SER A 156 -12.01 1.33 9.99
CA SER A 156 -13.03 0.36 9.60
C SER A 156 -12.41 -0.83 8.89
N ALA A 157 -12.97 -2.02 9.08
CA ALA A 157 -12.62 -3.22 8.33
C ALA A 157 -13.35 -3.31 6.96
N ASP A 158 -14.50 -2.64 6.83
CA ASP A 158 -15.43 -2.77 5.69
C ASP A 158 -15.69 -1.45 4.93
N GLY A 159 -15.14 -0.33 5.43
CA GLY A 159 -15.38 1.01 4.88
C GLY A 159 -16.80 1.55 5.08
N THR A 160 -17.58 0.93 5.96
CA THR A 160 -18.99 1.29 6.26
C THR A 160 -19.26 1.45 7.75
N THR A 161 -18.71 0.55 8.57
CA THR A 161 -18.86 0.55 10.03
C THR A 161 -17.60 1.11 10.67
N TRP A 162 -17.70 2.27 11.31
CA TRP A 162 -16.56 3.04 11.79
C TRP A 162 -16.38 2.96 13.29
N THR A 163 -15.13 2.81 13.72
CA THR A 163 -14.71 2.84 15.12
C THR A 163 -13.74 4.01 15.31
N THR A 164 -13.91 4.78 16.39
CA THR A 164 -12.97 5.87 16.70
C THR A 164 -11.58 5.32 16.98
N ALA A 165 -10.56 5.99 16.46
CA ALA A 165 -9.16 5.64 16.75
C ALA A 165 -8.69 6.10 18.14
N GLY A 166 -9.53 6.86 18.85
CA GLY A 166 -9.24 7.35 20.21
C GLY A 166 -8.76 8.79 20.26
N SER A 167 -8.57 9.30 21.48
CA SER A 167 -8.24 10.71 21.72
C SER A 167 -6.85 11.13 21.20
N SER A 168 -5.91 10.20 21.06
CA SER A 168 -4.59 10.47 20.46
C SER A 168 -4.65 10.90 18.99
N PHE A 169 -5.80 10.69 18.36
CA PHE A 169 -6.07 11.01 16.95
C PHE A 169 -7.11 12.14 16.81
N LEU A 170 -7.39 12.85 17.87
CA LEU A 170 -8.26 14.03 17.87
C LEU A 170 -7.43 15.30 17.86
N THR A 171 -7.69 16.17 16.88
CA THR A 171 -7.20 17.55 16.87
C THR A 171 -8.37 18.50 17.02
N SER A 172 -8.23 19.55 17.81
CA SER A 172 -9.30 20.52 18.08
C SER A 172 -8.78 21.94 18.00
N PHE A 173 -9.56 22.79 17.37
CA PHE A 173 -9.30 24.23 17.25
C PHE A 173 -10.40 24.98 17.98
N PRO A 174 -10.08 25.74 19.04
CA PRO A 174 -11.05 26.58 19.72
C PRO A 174 -11.57 27.70 18.83
N ALA A 175 -12.64 28.36 19.24
CA ALA A 175 -13.19 29.50 18.52
C ALA A 175 -12.14 30.60 18.35
N ASP A 176 -12.11 31.19 17.16
CA ASP A 176 -11.29 32.36 16.86
C ASP A 176 -12.02 33.68 17.18
N ALA A 177 -11.30 34.80 17.22
CA ALA A 177 -11.88 36.13 17.44
C ALA A 177 -12.64 36.69 16.21
N SER A 178 -12.38 36.15 15.03
CA SER A 178 -12.98 36.59 13.76
C SER A 178 -13.34 35.40 12.85
N THR A 179 -14.09 35.72 11.79
CA THR A 179 -14.42 34.75 10.72
C THR A 179 -13.80 35.28 9.44
N SER A 180 -12.54 34.96 9.17
CA SER A 180 -11.80 35.38 7.98
C SER A 180 -10.66 34.43 7.67
N GLY A 181 -10.15 34.46 6.44
CA GLY A 181 -8.89 33.80 6.08
C GLY A 181 -7.68 34.48 6.68
N TYR A 182 -6.55 33.81 6.60
CA TYR A 182 -5.23 34.32 6.98
C TYR A 182 -4.55 34.98 5.77
N ASP A 183 -3.77 36.03 6.02
CA ASP A 183 -2.95 36.65 4.97
C ASP A 183 -1.88 35.68 4.44
N SER A 184 -1.43 34.78 5.32
CA SER A 184 -0.55 33.66 5.00
C SER A 184 -1.17 32.36 5.57
N ALA A 185 -1.66 31.51 4.71
CA ALA A 185 -2.24 30.22 5.06
C ALA A 185 -1.16 29.11 4.99
N PRO A 186 -1.26 28.05 5.82
CA PRO A 186 -2.20 27.92 6.95
C PRO A 186 -1.83 28.89 8.09
N GLY A 187 -2.83 29.34 8.84
CA GLY A 187 -2.61 30.24 9.98
C GLY A 187 -2.30 29.53 11.28
N ASP A 188 -2.63 28.24 11.37
CA ASP A 188 -2.41 27.42 12.54
C ASP A 188 -2.36 25.94 12.11
N THR A 189 -1.50 25.14 12.74
CA THR A 189 -1.32 23.72 12.45
C THR A 189 -1.23 22.94 13.75
N VAL A 190 -1.99 21.86 13.84
CA VAL A 190 -1.93 20.89 14.95
C VAL A 190 -1.54 19.53 14.42
N SER A 191 -0.42 18.99 14.89
CA SER A 191 0.10 17.71 14.43
C SER A 191 -0.31 16.57 15.36
N VAL A 192 -0.71 15.45 14.78
CA VAL A 192 -0.70 14.15 15.43
C VAL A 192 0.62 13.48 15.08
N THR A 193 1.42 13.13 16.10
CA THR A 193 2.76 12.60 15.90
C THR A 193 2.88 11.21 16.52
N ASN A 194 3.24 10.22 15.70
CA ASN A 194 3.53 8.84 16.10
C ASN A 194 2.43 8.21 16.98
N ALA A 195 1.16 8.54 16.73
CA ALA A 195 0.03 7.92 17.42
C ALA A 195 -0.13 6.45 16.98
N ILE A 196 -0.38 5.56 17.94
CA ILE A 196 -0.45 4.12 17.68
C ILE A 196 -1.90 3.69 17.56
N LEU A 197 -2.27 3.16 16.40
CA LEU A 197 -3.52 2.44 16.16
C LEU A 197 -3.26 0.93 16.32
N SER A 198 -3.72 0.34 17.44
CA SER A 198 -3.66 -1.11 17.63
C SER A 198 -4.78 -1.77 16.83
N TYR A 199 -4.42 -2.37 15.72
CA TYR A 199 -5.34 -3.08 14.82
C TYR A 199 -4.59 -4.19 14.09
N SER A 200 -5.12 -5.43 14.18
CA SER A 200 -4.55 -6.57 13.44
C SER A 200 -5.14 -6.64 12.04
N LEU A 201 -4.29 -6.47 11.03
CA LEU A 201 -4.67 -6.55 9.61
C LEU A 201 -4.03 -7.78 8.98
N PRO A 202 -4.79 -8.87 8.75
CA PRO A 202 -4.28 -10.08 8.11
C PRO A 202 -3.73 -9.80 6.70
N ALA A 203 -2.85 -10.69 6.22
CA ALA A 203 -2.39 -10.67 4.83
C ALA A 203 -3.57 -10.72 3.85
N GLY A 204 -3.52 -9.92 2.79
CA GLY A 204 -4.59 -9.79 1.77
C GLY A 204 -5.83 -9.02 2.21
N SER A 205 -5.90 -8.57 3.47
CA SER A 205 -7.05 -7.80 4.00
C SER A 205 -6.88 -6.30 3.83
N SER A 206 -8.00 -5.56 3.89
CA SER A 206 -8.00 -4.09 3.84
C SER A 206 -8.38 -3.47 5.18
N LEU A 207 -7.83 -2.28 5.42
CA LEU A 207 -8.16 -1.36 6.50
C LEU A 207 -8.52 -0.01 5.88
N TYR A 208 -9.60 0.59 6.34
CA TYR A 208 -10.01 1.93 5.94
C TYR A 208 -9.76 2.88 7.09
N LEU A 209 -9.16 4.04 6.80
CA LEU A 209 -9.03 5.16 7.73
C LEU A 209 -9.90 6.31 7.25
N ALA A 210 -10.46 7.07 8.19
CA ALA A 210 -11.27 8.25 7.92
C ALA A 210 -10.91 9.37 8.88
N TRP A 211 -10.70 10.58 8.36
CA TRP A 211 -10.53 11.81 9.13
C TRP A 211 -11.83 12.61 9.02
N ASN A 212 -12.60 12.63 10.11
CA ASN A 212 -13.90 13.31 10.17
C ASN A 212 -13.74 14.73 10.69
N TYR A 213 -13.95 15.70 9.81
CA TYR A 213 -14.10 17.12 10.13
C TYR A 213 -15.51 17.41 10.61
N SER A 214 -15.67 18.09 11.74
CA SER A 214 -16.96 18.60 12.22
C SER A 214 -16.81 19.64 13.32
N VAL A 215 -17.93 20.29 13.69
CA VAL A 215 -18.00 21.05 14.96
C VAL A 215 -17.69 20.14 16.13
N THR A 216 -16.87 20.64 17.09
CA THR A 216 -16.37 19.82 18.20
C THR A 216 -17.49 19.31 19.10
N SER A 217 -18.52 20.13 19.36
CA SER A 217 -19.70 19.75 20.16
C SER A 217 -20.96 20.45 19.67
N GLY A 218 -22.11 20.02 20.15
CA GLY A 218 -23.41 20.57 19.72
C GLY A 218 -23.74 20.25 18.26
N SER A 219 -24.61 21.03 17.64
CA SER A 219 -25.08 20.82 16.25
C SER A 219 -25.00 22.07 15.38
N THR A 220 -24.63 23.22 15.96
CA THR A 220 -24.50 24.48 15.22
C THR A 220 -23.15 24.53 14.52
N VAL A 221 -23.16 24.72 13.19
CA VAL A 221 -21.95 24.73 12.36
C VAL A 221 -21.73 26.04 11.61
N THR A 222 -22.43 27.11 12.02
CA THR A 222 -22.21 28.45 11.48
C THR A 222 -20.88 29.04 11.95
N SER A 223 -20.36 29.99 11.22
CA SER A 223 -19.04 30.61 11.51
C SER A 223 -17.92 29.57 11.65
N ALA A 224 -17.92 28.60 10.75
CA ALA A 224 -17.04 27.45 10.77
C ALA A 224 -15.57 27.81 10.49
N GLN A 225 -14.67 27.05 11.06
CA GLN A 225 -13.26 27.00 10.67
C GLN A 225 -13.08 26.13 9.43
N ALA A 226 -12.17 26.51 8.53
CA ALA A 226 -11.75 25.65 7.42
C ALA A 226 -10.52 24.87 7.83
N LEU A 227 -10.64 23.53 7.87
CA LEU A 227 -9.56 22.64 8.28
C LEU A 227 -9.26 21.64 7.17
N GLY A 228 -7.96 21.36 6.95
CA GLY A 228 -7.48 20.34 6.03
C GLY A 228 -6.53 19.36 6.73
N ILE A 229 -6.39 18.15 6.19
CA ILE A 229 -5.36 17.19 6.56
C ILE A 229 -4.23 17.23 5.53
N ASP A 230 -3.01 17.04 6.02
CA ASP A 230 -1.80 17.00 5.21
C ASP A 230 -0.72 16.12 5.85
N ASP A 231 0.39 15.87 5.12
CA ASP A 231 1.59 15.19 5.58
C ASP A 231 1.31 13.85 6.29
N VAL A 232 0.39 13.07 5.74
CA VAL A 232 0.01 11.78 6.34
C VAL A 232 1.15 10.78 6.18
N SER A 233 1.57 10.18 7.30
CA SER A 233 2.56 9.10 7.36
C SER A 233 1.97 7.93 8.15
N ILE A 234 2.00 6.72 7.57
CA ILE A 234 1.45 5.49 8.15
C ILE A 234 2.53 4.42 8.09
N THR A 235 3.06 4.03 9.24
CA THR A 235 4.05 2.95 9.37
C THR A 235 3.36 1.70 9.91
N ALA A 236 3.41 0.61 9.16
CA ALA A 236 2.87 -0.68 9.58
C ALA A 236 3.88 -1.43 10.44
N THR A 237 3.46 -1.86 11.62
CA THR A 237 4.28 -2.67 12.55
C THR A 237 3.70 -4.08 12.62
N GLY A 238 4.57 -5.09 12.47
CA GLY A 238 4.20 -6.50 12.51
C GLY A 238 5.42 -7.36 12.31
N THR A 239 5.23 -8.67 12.21
CA THR A 239 6.31 -9.56 11.80
C THR A 239 6.58 -9.31 10.32
N ALA A 240 7.78 -8.85 10.00
CA ALA A 240 8.17 -8.64 8.60
C ALA A 240 8.08 -9.95 7.81
N SER A 241 7.52 -9.90 6.60
CA SER A 241 7.30 -11.10 5.79
C SER A 241 8.60 -11.79 5.44
N PRO A 242 8.70 -13.12 5.61
CA PRO A 242 9.83 -13.89 5.10
C PRO A 242 9.89 -13.84 3.57
N ILE A 243 11.06 -13.55 3.02
CA ILE A 243 11.27 -13.44 1.56
C ILE A 243 12.50 -14.25 1.15
N ILE A 244 12.39 -15.01 0.06
CA ILE A 244 13.51 -15.63 -0.64
C ILE A 244 13.79 -14.81 -1.90
N ILE A 245 15.05 -14.45 -2.11
CA ILE A 245 15.53 -13.65 -3.25
C ILE A 245 16.49 -14.51 -4.08
N VAL A 246 16.13 -14.74 -5.35
CA VAL A 246 16.93 -15.45 -6.34
C VAL A 246 17.28 -14.50 -7.46
N ASN A 247 18.58 -14.24 -7.67
CA ASN A 247 19.07 -13.32 -8.70
C ASN A 247 20.02 -14.07 -9.64
N GLY A 248 19.70 -14.11 -10.90
CA GLY A 248 20.44 -14.75 -11.97
C GLY A 248 19.52 -15.54 -12.90
N THR A 249 20.06 -15.87 -14.07
CA THR A 249 19.43 -16.73 -15.07
C THR A 249 20.39 -17.82 -15.45
N LEU A 250 19.86 -19.02 -15.72
CA LEU A 250 20.65 -20.16 -16.21
C LEU A 250 20.38 -20.33 -17.69
N THR A 251 21.44 -20.61 -18.46
CA THR A 251 21.36 -20.98 -19.87
C THR A 251 21.30 -22.51 -20.01
N PRO A 252 20.83 -23.04 -21.13
CA PRO A 252 20.79 -24.49 -21.34
C PRO A 252 22.14 -25.14 -21.11
N PHE A 253 22.16 -26.24 -20.33
CA PHE A 253 23.35 -27.03 -20.06
C PHE A 253 23.53 -28.10 -21.15
N SER A 254 24.79 -28.46 -21.42
CA SER A 254 25.12 -29.59 -22.26
C SER A 254 26.33 -30.34 -21.73
N THR A 255 26.30 -31.68 -21.87
CA THR A 255 27.43 -32.55 -21.51
C THR A 255 27.28 -33.91 -22.18
N TYR A 256 28.31 -34.75 -21.99
CA TYR A 256 28.29 -36.15 -22.42
C TYR A 256 28.01 -37.09 -21.24
N THR A 257 27.49 -38.28 -21.55
CA THR A 257 27.30 -39.35 -20.56
C THR A 257 28.61 -39.68 -19.86
N GLY A 258 28.56 -39.77 -18.54
CA GLY A 258 29.74 -40.02 -17.67
C GLY A 258 30.48 -38.75 -17.23
N THR A 259 30.12 -37.57 -17.73
CA THR A 259 30.83 -36.32 -17.40
C THR A 259 29.84 -35.23 -16.96
N PRO A 260 29.97 -34.62 -15.78
CA PRO A 260 29.15 -33.49 -15.41
C PRO A 260 29.39 -32.26 -16.32
N SER A 261 28.39 -31.45 -16.53
CA SER A 261 28.56 -30.18 -17.28
C SER A 261 29.44 -29.17 -16.51
N ALA A 262 29.89 -28.14 -17.22
CA ALA A 262 30.35 -26.92 -16.55
C ALA A 262 29.27 -26.36 -15.63
N ALA A 263 29.65 -25.82 -14.48
CA ALA A 263 28.72 -25.22 -13.54
C ALA A 263 28.33 -23.79 -14.00
N GLN A 264 27.07 -23.45 -13.80
CA GLN A 264 26.58 -22.06 -13.84
C GLN A 264 26.18 -21.64 -12.42
N THR A 265 25.95 -20.37 -12.21
CA THR A 265 25.71 -19.82 -10.88
C THR A 265 24.54 -18.85 -10.87
N TYR A 266 23.89 -18.74 -9.71
CA TYR A 266 22.98 -17.68 -9.35
C TYR A 266 23.20 -17.27 -7.89
N ASN A 267 22.71 -16.09 -7.50
CA ASN A 267 22.78 -15.62 -6.11
C ASN A 267 21.47 -15.90 -5.40
N LEU A 268 21.58 -16.39 -4.16
CA LEU A 268 20.44 -16.70 -3.29
C LEU A 268 20.63 -15.96 -1.96
N SER A 269 19.56 -15.32 -1.48
CA SER A 269 19.51 -14.74 -0.15
C SER A 269 18.11 -14.84 0.44
N GLY A 270 18.02 -14.67 1.76
CA GLY A 270 16.75 -14.58 2.47
C GLY A 270 16.67 -13.32 3.31
N GLN A 271 15.46 -12.82 3.50
CA GLN A 271 15.15 -11.74 4.46
C GLN A 271 14.02 -12.17 5.37
N ASN A 272 14.13 -11.86 6.66
CA ASN A 272 13.12 -12.17 7.69
C ASN A 272 12.72 -13.65 7.76
N LEU A 273 13.58 -14.56 7.30
CA LEU A 273 13.31 -15.99 7.34
C LEU A 273 13.39 -16.52 8.78
N THR A 274 12.44 -17.35 9.17
CA THR A 274 12.39 -17.99 10.49
C THR A 274 12.95 -19.43 10.52
N GLY A 275 13.29 -19.96 9.33
CA GLY A 275 13.87 -21.29 9.16
C GLY A 275 14.79 -21.36 7.95
N ASN A 276 15.47 -22.50 7.79
CA ASN A 276 16.39 -22.73 6.71
C ASN A 276 15.76 -22.58 5.33
N ILE A 277 16.57 -22.18 4.33
CA ILE A 277 16.20 -22.22 2.93
C ILE A 277 16.51 -23.64 2.43
N THR A 278 15.49 -24.37 2.01
CA THR A 278 15.64 -25.64 1.31
C THR A 278 15.67 -25.36 -0.19
N VAL A 279 16.74 -25.83 -0.86
CA VAL A 279 16.91 -25.73 -2.31
C VAL A 279 16.92 -27.13 -2.90
N THR A 280 15.98 -27.44 -3.79
CA THR A 280 15.82 -28.76 -4.41
C THR A 280 16.04 -28.65 -5.91
N ALA A 281 16.99 -29.42 -6.44
CA ALA A 281 17.22 -29.54 -7.87
C ALA A 281 16.21 -30.50 -8.52
N PRO A 282 15.80 -30.26 -9.75
CA PRO A 282 15.03 -31.26 -10.52
C PRO A 282 15.96 -32.42 -10.95
N THR A 283 15.36 -33.53 -11.36
CA THR A 283 16.09 -34.71 -11.82
C THR A 283 17.12 -34.34 -12.90
N GLY A 284 18.33 -34.89 -12.77
CA GLY A 284 19.44 -34.69 -13.71
C GLY A 284 20.36 -33.54 -13.30
N PHE A 285 19.98 -32.67 -12.34
CA PHE A 285 20.77 -31.56 -11.88
C PHE A 285 21.29 -31.76 -10.45
N ALA A 286 22.39 -31.08 -10.14
CA ALA A 286 22.96 -31.04 -8.81
C ALA A 286 23.41 -29.62 -8.44
N LEU A 287 23.37 -29.32 -7.15
CA LEU A 287 23.60 -28.01 -6.53
C LEU A 287 24.82 -28.04 -5.63
N SER A 288 25.51 -26.92 -5.50
CA SER A 288 26.64 -26.74 -4.59
C SER A 288 26.69 -25.31 -4.08
N THR A 289 27.29 -25.09 -2.90
CA THR A 289 27.66 -23.77 -2.37
C THR A 289 29.17 -23.49 -2.43
N ASP A 290 29.99 -24.50 -2.71
CA ASP A 290 31.44 -24.41 -2.76
C ASP A 290 32.04 -24.70 -4.16
N GLY A 291 31.17 -25.05 -5.14
CA GLY A 291 31.58 -25.41 -6.50
C GLY A 291 32.29 -26.76 -6.63
N THR A 292 32.43 -27.52 -5.54
CA THR A 292 33.18 -28.79 -5.47
C THR A 292 32.27 -29.96 -5.06
N THR A 293 31.54 -29.83 -3.98
CA THR A 293 30.61 -30.84 -3.45
C THR A 293 29.20 -30.60 -3.93
N TYR A 294 28.64 -31.54 -4.71
CA TYR A 294 27.34 -31.39 -5.34
C TYR A 294 26.31 -32.39 -4.79
N THR A 295 25.11 -31.91 -4.54
CA THR A 295 23.98 -32.69 -4.04
C THR A 295 22.67 -32.29 -4.75
N SER A 296 21.62 -33.12 -4.66
CA SER A 296 20.30 -32.80 -5.19
C SER A 296 19.52 -31.82 -4.30
N ASN A 297 19.91 -31.68 -3.01
CA ASN A 297 19.22 -30.80 -2.06
C ASN A 297 20.25 -30.06 -1.20
N LEU A 298 19.99 -28.78 -0.94
CA LEU A 298 20.74 -27.97 0.02
C LEU A 298 19.80 -27.52 1.15
N SER A 299 20.30 -27.51 2.38
CA SER A 299 19.64 -26.87 3.53
C SER A 299 20.56 -25.76 4.02
N LEU A 300 20.18 -24.51 3.77
CA LEU A 300 20.98 -23.33 4.01
C LEU A 300 20.37 -22.54 5.18
N PRO A 301 21.18 -21.93 6.08
CA PRO A 301 20.63 -21.16 7.20
C PRO A 301 19.80 -19.98 6.71
N ALA A 302 18.85 -19.53 7.53
CA ALA A 302 17.96 -18.38 7.25
C ALA A 302 18.74 -17.10 6.88
N THR A 303 19.96 -16.97 7.37
CA THR A 303 20.86 -15.83 7.12
C THR A 303 21.73 -15.99 5.88
N PHE A 304 21.55 -17.07 5.12
CA PHE A 304 22.36 -17.33 3.93
C PHE A 304 22.24 -16.19 2.92
N SER A 305 23.38 -15.73 2.43
CA SER A 305 23.50 -14.80 1.31
C SER A 305 24.75 -15.16 0.54
N GLY A 306 24.60 -15.73 -0.65
CA GLY A 306 25.76 -16.22 -1.40
C GLY A 306 25.40 -16.84 -2.74
N THR A 307 26.43 -17.43 -3.35
CA THR A 307 26.34 -18.08 -4.67
C THR A 307 25.95 -19.55 -4.55
N VAL A 308 25.01 -19.97 -5.40
CA VAL A 308 24.69 -21.39 -5.61
C VAL A 308 25.16 -21.78 -7.00
N TYR A 309 25.90 -22.89 -7.07
CA TYR A 309 26.39 -23.50 -8.29
C TYR A 309 25.42 -24.59 -8.73
N VAL A 310 25.18 -24.69 -10.04
CA VAL A 310 24.31 -25.69 -10.66
C VAL A 310 25.06 -26.38 -11.79
N ARG A 311 24.92 -27.70 -11.88
CA ARG A 311 25.43 -28.45 -13.03
C ARG A 311 24.47 -29.59 -13.42
N LEU A 312 24.51 -29.99 -14.67
CA LEU A 312 23.92 -31.24 -15.15
C LEU A 312 24.83 -32.39 -14.73
N THR A 313 24.28 -33.49 -14.20
CA THR A 313 25.08 -34.60 -13.64
C THR A 313 25.77 -35.46 -14.69
N GLY A 314 25.23 -35.52 -15.89
CA GLY A 314 25.75 -36.36 -16.95
C GLY A 314 25.53 -37.88 -16.73
N ALA A 315 24.67 -38.28 -15.80
CA ALA A 315 24.50 -39.68 -15.42
C ALA A 315 23.89 -40.55 -16.53
N THR A 316 22.91 -40.04 -17.26
CA THR A 316 22.22 -40.74 -18.36
C THR A 316 21.97 -39.80 -19.52
N ALA A 317 22.03 -40.31 -20.77
CA ALA A 317 21.67 -39.53 -21.94
C ALA A 317 20.17 -39.18 -21.94
N GLY A 318 19.85 -37.96 -22.38
CA GLY A 318 18.49 -37.43 -22.43
C GLY A 318 18.41 -35.91 -22.28
N THR A 319 17.20 -35.40 -22.40
CA THR A 319 16.88 -34.00 -22.15
C THR A 319 16.26 -33.88 -20.75
N PHE A 320 16.75 -32.96 -19.97
CA PHE A 320 16.30 -32.67 -18.60
C PHE A 320 15.83 -31.25 -18.49
N SER A 321 14.70 -31.04 -17.84
CA SER A 321 14.18 -29.69 -17.55
C SER A 321 13.34 -29.70 -16.27
N GLY A 322 13.20 -28.54 -15.66
CA GLY A 322 12.39 -28.36 -14.46
C GLY A 322 12.71 -27.05 -13.75
N ASN A 323 12.33 -26.99 -12.48
CA ASN A 323 12.62 -25.86 -11.63
C ASN A 323 13.52 -26.28 -10.47
N ILE A 324 14.53 -25.46 -10.20
CA ILE A 324 15.19 -25.45 -8.91
C ILE A 324 14.24 -24.73 -7.95
N VAL A 325 13.75 -25.46 -6.94
CA VAL A 325 12.73 -24.97 -6.01
C VAL A 325 13.39 -24.47 -4.74
N HIS A 326 13.09 -23.23 -4.35
CA HIS A 326 13.57 -22.60 -3.13
C HIS A 326 12.39 -22.40 -2.18
N SER A 327 12.46 -22.96 -0.98
CA SER A 327 11.41 -22.87 0.03
C SER A 327 11.97 -22.56 1.41
N SER A 328 11.21 -21.86 2.24
CA SER A 328 11.50 -21.62 3.66
C SER A 328 10.16 -21.42 4.40
N PRO A 329 10.05 -21.77 5.68
CA PRO A 329 8.83 -21.57 6.45
C PRO A 329 8.31 -20.12 6.37
N GLY A 330 7.04 -19.97 5.99
CA GLY A 330 6.36 -18.68 5.87
C GLY A 330 6.70 -17.85 4.63
N ALA A 331 7.73 -18.21 3.85
CA ALA A 331 8.07 -17.52 2.61
C ALA A 331 7.35 -18.14 1.39
N THR A 332 7.03 -17.29 0.42
CA THR A 332 6.57 -17.77 -0.89
C THR A 332 7.70 -18.55 -1.58
N THR A 333 7.38 -19.74 -2.10
CA THR A 333 8.31 -20.57 -2.88
C THR A 333 8.76 -19.84 -4.16
N VAL A 334 10.07 -19.85 -4.43
CA VAL A 334 10.67 -19.25 -5.63
C VAL A 334 11.22 -20.34 -6.52
N ASN A 335 10.89 -20.30 -7.81
CA ASN A 335 11.31 -21.26 -8.82
C ASN A 335 12.30 -20.61 -9.79
N LEU A 336 13.43 -21.29 -10.05
CA LEU A 336 14.39 -20.93 -11.09
C LEU A 336 14.42 -22.05 -12.15
N ALA A 337 13.99 -21.71 -13.36
CA ALA A 337 13.94 -22.67 -14.46
C ALA A 337 15.34 -23.13 -14.87
N VAL A 338 15.47 -24.41 -15.20
CA VAL A 338 16.70 -25.03 -15.64
C VAL A 338 16.43 -26.10 -16.70
N GLU A 339 17.28 -26.17 -17.71
CA GLU A 339 17.20 -27.18 -18.77
C GLU A 339 18.58 -27.60 -19.26
N GLY A 340 18.71 -28.79 -19.83
CA GLY A 340 19.96 -29.28 -20.39
C GLY A 340 19.85 -30.61 -21.08
N THR A 341 20.87 -30.95 -21.88
CA THR A 341 20.94 -32.16 -22.66
C THR A 341 22.23 -32.94 -22.38
N VAL A 342 22.10 -34.23 -22.15
CA VAL A 342 23.21 -35.19 -22.04
C VAL A 342 23.22 -36.03 -23.30
N THR A 343 24.33 -36.07 -24.03
CA THR A 343 24.49 -36.84 -25.25
C THR A 343 25.48 -38.01 -25.04
N ASN A 344 25.30 -39.10 -25.76
CA ASN A 344 26.30 -40.15 -25.77
C ASN A 344 27.53 -39.71 -26.58
N PRO A 345 28.76 -39.99 -26.13
CA PRO A 345 29.95 -39.75 -26.93
C PRO A 345 29.86 -40.51 -28.27
N THR A 346 30.19 -39.84 -29.36
CA THR A 346 30.30 -40.54 -30.66
C THR A 346 31.54 -41.48 -30.61
N PRO A 347 31.42 -42.78 -30.93
CA PRO A 347 32.57 -43.64 -31.01
C PRO A 347 33.56 -43.08 -32.04
N MET A 348 34.83 -42.92 -31.65
CA MET A 348 35.87 -42.71 -32.66
C MET A 348 36.13 -44.03 -33.40
N ILE A 349 35.95 -44.04 -34.72
CA ILE A 349 36.34 -45.13 -35.59
C ILE A 349 37.83 -44.93 -35.87
N GLU A 350 38.71 -45.79 -35.30
CA GLU A 350 40.12 -45.87 -35.67
C GLU A 350 40.30 -46.51 -37.05
#